data_2241c7e4ad10df8231d658a6bd8e9dd4
#
_entry.id   2241c7e4ad10df8231d658a6bd8e9dd4
#
_cell.length_a   1.000
_cell.length_b   1.000
_cell.length_c   1.000
_cell.angle_alpha   90.00
_cell.angle_beta   90.00
_cell.angle_gamma   90.00
#
_symmetry.space_group_name_H-M   'P 1'
#
loop_
_entity.id
_entity.type
_entity.pdbx_description
1 polymer ?
#
loop_
_entity_poly.entity_id
_entity_poly.type
_entity_poly.pdbx_seq_one_letter_code
_entity_poly.pdbx_strand_id
1 'polypeptide(L)'
;LSMFLIIITIKSSSDFSLLLLLNFLQILVSIIASYYIIFNWNLKFKTCSIKKSIFLFKESTEYFISRVGVTLYSSACSFFLGIFSGSLHQVAIYGTAEQLYRAGVYLMSAISSPLTPYMARTKNYTIFWKIVVFTLIITILGASIGFVFGDDIIRLIYGSKFNDSYSILNVFMLTIIISVMGMFFGYPALIPIGKTKIANYSVLYAGLL
;
A
#
# COMPACT_ATOMS: atom_id res chain seq x y z
N LEU A 1 13.18 -13.10 -3.85
CA LEU A 1 13.59 -14.50 -3.68
C LEU A 1 12.43 -15.39 -3.26
N SER A 2 11.63 -15.01 -2.25
CA SER A 2 10.48 -15.79 -1.77
C SER A 2 9.40 -16.00 -2.83
N MET A 3 9.08 -14.98 -3.61
CA MET A 3 8.08 -15.07 -4.68
C MET A 3 8.50 -16.09 -5.76
N PHE A 4 9.79 -16.14 -6.12
CA PHE A 4 10.32 -17.14 -7.04
C PHE A 4 10.21 -18.57 -6.48
N LEU A 5 10.54 -18.74 -5.19
CA LEU A 5 10.40 -20.04 -4.53
C LEU A 5 8.95 -20.50 -4.47
N ILE A 6 8.01 -19.61 -4.18
CA ILE A 6 6.58 -19.90 -4.16
C ILE A 6 6.10 -20.37 -5.54
N ILE A 7 6.47 -19.67 -6.61
CA ILE A 7 6.05 -20.02 -7.98
C ILE A 7 6.62 -21.40 -8.42
N ILE A 8 7.83 -21.73 -7.99
CA ILE A 8 8.48 -23.00 -8.38
C ILE A 8 7.95 -24.18 -7.57
N THR A 9 7.64 -23.96 -6.28
CA THR A 9 7.31 -25.06 -5.35
C THR A 9 5.83 -25.34 -5.23
N ILE A 10 4.95 -24.35 -5.42
CA ILE A 10 3.50 -24.50 -5.26
C ILE A 10 2.88 -24.80 -6.62
N LYS A 11 2.43 -26.03 -6.79
CA LYS A 11 1.76 -26.52 -8.02
C LYS A 11 0.34 -26.99 -7.78
N SER A 12 -0.08 -27.21 -6.54
CA SER A 12 -1.35 -27.80 -6.17
C SER A 12 -1.96 -27.11 -4.95
N SER A 13 -3.29 -27.21 -4.82
CA SER A 13 -4.01 -26.69 -3.65
C SER A 13 -3.68 -27.44 -2.36
N SER A 14 -3.09 -28.63 -2.42
CA SER A 14 -2.59 -29.39 -1.27
C SER A 14 -1.32 -28.78 -0.65
N ASP A 15 -0.62 -27.90 -1.37
CA ASP A 15 0.66 -27.33 -0.94
C ASP A 15 0.48 -26.07 -0.04
N PHE A 16 -0.74 -25.86 0.48
CA PHE A 16 -1.04 -24.71 1.32
C PHE A 16 -0.17 -24.63 2.58
N SER A 17 0.14 -25.76 3.20
CA SER A 17 1.04 -25.83 4.35
C SER A 17 2.47 -25.39 3.99
N LEU A 18 2.93 -25.75 2.78
CA LEU A 18 4.24 -25.36 2.27
C LEU A 18 4.30 -23.84 2.03
N LEU A 19 3.21 -23.23 1.53
CA LEU A 19 3.09 -21.78 1.36
C LEU A 19 3.22 -21.05 2.69
N LEU A 20 2.54 -21.53 3.73
CA LEU A 20 2.64 -20.94 5.07
C LEU A 20 4.06 -21.05 5.62
N LEU A 21 4.71 -22.19 5.44
CA LEU A 21 6.09 -22.42 5.89
C LEU A 21 7.07 -21.50 5.17
N LEU A 22 6.94 -21.32 3.86
CA LEU A 22 7.79 -20.40 3.09
C LEU A 22 7.61 -18.95 3.54
N ASN A 23 6.38 -18.50 3.81
CA ASN A 23 6.12 -17.18 4.35
C ASN A 23 6.73 -17.00 5.75
N PHE A 24 6.61 -18.00 6.61
CA PHE A 24 7.22 -17.99 7.94
C PHE A 24 8.75 -17.89 7.86
N LEU A 25 9.39 -18.67 6.99
CA LEU A 25 10.85 -18.61 6.76
C LEU A 25 11.28 -17.23 6.24
N GLN A 26 10.50 -16.62 5.35
CA GLN A 26 10.78 -15.27 4.85
C GLN A 26 10.79 -14.23 5.99
N ILE A 27 9.80 -14.30 6.88
CA ILE A 27 9.72 -13.40 8.04
C ILE A 27 10.93 -13.64 8.97
N LEU A 28 11.28 -14.89 9.25
CA LEU A 28 12.45 -15.25 10.06
C LEU A 28 13.74 -14.67 9.48
N VAL A 29 13.99 -14.85 8.20
CA VAL A 29 15.18 -14.29 7.52
C VAL A 29 15.20 -12.77 7.63
N SER A 30 14.06 -12.11 7.47
CA SER A 30 13.95 -10.65 7.60
C SER A 30 14.27 -10.17 9.03
N ILE A 31 13.81 -10.90 10.05
CA ILE A 31 14.10 -10.60 11.46
C ILE A 31 15.60 -10.77 11.74
N ILE A 32 16.20 -11.89 11.30
CA ILE A 32 17.63 -12.16 11.50
C ILE A 32 18.49 -11.10 10.82
N ALA A 33 18.17 -10.74 9.57
CA ALA A 33 18.88 -9.71 8.83
C ALA A 33 18.77 -8.34 9.54
N SER A 34 17.57 -7.97 10.02
CA SER A 34 17.35 -6.73 10.77
C SER A 34 18.15 -6.72 12.08
N TYR A 35 18.15 -7.83 12.81
CA TYR A 35 18.92 -7.96 14.06
C TYR A 35 20.42 -7.81 13.82
N TYR A 36 20.93 -8.45 12.76
CA TYR A 36 22.35 -8.34 12.36
C TYR A 36 22.75 -6.89 12.04
N ILE A 37 21.91 -6.15 11.30
CA ILE A 37 22.14 -4.73 10.98
C ILE A 37 22.16 -3.89 12.25
N ILE A 38 21.17 -4.08 13.15
CA ILE A 38 21.06 -3.33 14.40
C ILE A 38 22.28 -3.57 15.28
N PHE A 39 22.75 -4.82 15.35
CA PHE A 39 23.91 -5.18 16.17
C PHE A 39 25.21 -4.55 15.63
N ASN A 40 25.43 -4.58 14.32
CA ASN A 40 26.60 -3.97 13.69
C ASN A 40 26.64 -2.43 13.77
N TRP A 41 25.47 -1.78 13.89
CA TRP A 41 25.40 -0.32 14.01
C TRP A 41 25.64 0.18 15.44
N ASN A 42 26.00 -0.69 16.40
CA ASN A 42 26.26 -0.32 17.80
C ASN A 42 25.18 0.57 18.42
N LEU A 43 23.92 0.32 18.10
CA LEU A 43 22.80 1.10 18.63
C LEU A 43 22.70 0.86 20.13
N LYS A 44 22.95 1.90 20.92
CA LYS A 44 22.81 1.85 22.39
C LYS A 44 21.33 1.98 22.74
N PHE A 45 20.75 0.90 23.24
CA PHE A 45 19.42 0.94 23.82
C PHE A 45 19.46 1.71 25.15
N LYS A 46 18.73 2.84 25.21
CA LYS A 46 18.53 3.58 26.46
C LYS A 46 17.09 3.37 26.93
N THR A 47 16.93 3.05 28.19
CA THR A 47 15.62 3.03 28.83
C THR A 47 15.03 4.43 28.83
N CYS A 48 13.77 4.55 28.40
CA CYS A 48 13.05 5.81 28.39
C CYS A 48 12.24 5.95 29.69
N SER A 49 12.16 7.16 30.24
CA SER A 49 11.28 7.44 31.35
C SER A 49 9.83 7.19 30.98
N ILE A 50 9.03 6.60 31.88
CA ILE A 50 7.59 6.32 31.69
C ILE A 50 6.83 7.58 31.24
N LYS A 51 7.11 8.73 31.83
CA LYS A 51 6.49 10.02 31.46
C LYS A 51 6.74 10.38 30.00
N LYS A 52 7.98 10.17 29.51
CA LYS A 52 8.33 10.44 28.13
C LYS A 52 7.71 9.42 27.17
N SER A 53 7.60 8.16 27.57
CA SER A 53 6.92 7.12 26.81
C SER A 53 5.43 7.41 26.64
N ILE A 54 4.74 7.83 27.70
CA ILE A 54 3.32 8.23 27.65
C ILE A 54 3.12 9.45 26.76
N PHE A 55 4.01 10.45 26.86
CA PHE A 55 3.94 11.62 25.99
C PHE A 55 4.06 11.25 24.50
N LEU A 56 5.08 10.44 24.15
CA LEU A 56 5.28 9.95 22.79
C LEU A 56 4.10 9.09 22.31
N PHE A 57 3.56 8.24 23.19
CA PHE A 57 2.38 7.43 22.87
C PHE A 57 1.17 8.32 22.53
N LYS A 58 0.90 9.35 23.34
CA LYS A 58 -0.18 10.29 23.10
C LYS A 58 -0.01 11.07 21.77
N GLU A 59 1.21 11.50 21.48
CA GLU A 59 1.53 12.19 20.22
C GLU A 59 1.36 11.25 19.00
N SER A 60 1.74 9.98 19.16
CA SER A 60 1.60 8.98 18.09
C SER A 60 0.16 8.50 17.88
N THR A 61 -0.73 8.69 18.86
CA THR A 61 -2.12 8.19 18.81
C THR A 61 -2.91 8.80 17.65
N GLU A 62 -2.75 10.09 17.38
CA GLU A 62 -3.41 10.75 16.24
C GLU A 62 -3.00 10.10 14.91
N TYR A 63 -1.72 9.77 14.77
CA TYR A 63 -1.19 9.10 13.58
C TYR A 63 -1.68 7.65 13.47
N PHE A 64 -1.72 6.94 14.60
CA PHE A 64 -2.22 5.57 14.67
C PHE A 64 -3.69 5.48 14.26
N ILE A 65 -4.56 6.34 14.81
CA ILE A 65 -5.99 6.38 14.47
C ILE A 65 -6.18 6.65 12.98
N SER A 66 -5.41 7.57 12.41
CA SER A 66 -5.42 7.84 10.98
C SER A 66 -5.07 6.59 10.15
N ARG A 67 -4.06 5.82 10.58
CA ARG A 67 -3.68 4.56 9.90
C ARG A 67 -4.72 3.46 10.03
N VAL A 68 -5.33 3.34 11.21
CA VAL A 68 -6.47 2.42 11.42
C VAL A 68 -7.61 2.80 10.47
N GLY A 69 -7.96 4.09 10.36
CA GLY A 69 -8.96 4.56 9.42
C GLY A 69 -8.67 4.14 7.97
N VAL A 70 -7.43 4.37 7.48
CA VAL A 70 -7.02 3.92 6.13
C VAL A 70 -7.22 2.41 5.94
N THR A 71 -6.77 1.62 6.91
CA THR A 71 -6.86 0.16 6.82
C THR A 71 -8.32 -0.31 6.81
N LEU A 72 -9.17 0.29 7.65
CA LEU A 72 -10.57 -0.04 7.72
C LEU A 72 -11.27 0.24 6.38
N TYR A 73 -11.20 1.46 5.85
CA TYR A 73 -11.89 1.75 4.60
C TYR A 73 -11.30 0.99 3.40
N SER A 74 -9.97 0.78 3.36
CA SER A 74 -9.35 0.07 2.25
C SER A 74 -9.65 -1.43 2.23
N SER A 75 -9.95 -2.03 3.38
CA SER A 75 -10.31 -3.44 3.49
C SER A 75 -11.83 -3.66 3.62
N ALA A 76 -12.59 -2.62 3.92
CA ALA A 76 -14.02 -2.69 4.15
C ALA A 76 -14.79 -3.18 2.91
N CYS A 77 -14.41 -2.73 1.72
CA CYS A 77 -15.09 -3.12 0.48
C CYS A 77 -15.07 -4.64 0.27
N SER A 78 -13.91 -5.28 0.39
CA SER A 78 -13.80 -6.72 0.26
C SER A 78 -14.55 -7.48 1.37
N PHE A 79 -14.53 -6.95 2.59
CA PHE A 79 -15.21 -7.54 3.74
C PHE A 79 -16.74 -7.45 3.61
N PHE A 80 -17.27 -6.27 3.29
CA PHE A 80 -18.69 -6.07 3.10
C PHE A 80 -19.22 -6.81 1.88
N LEU A 81 -18.44 -6.85 0.79
CA LEU A 81 -18.80 -7.65 -0.37
C LEU A 81 -18.93 -9.13 -0.01
N GLY A 82 -18.03 -9.66 0.84
CA GLY A 82 -18.11 -11.03 1.33
C GLY A 82 -19.37 -11.33 2.15
N ILE A 83 -19.79 -10.39 3.00
CA ILE A 83 -20.99 -10.52 3.83
C ILE A 83 -22.27 -10.37 3.00
N PHE A 84 -22.37 -9.32 2.19
CA PHE A 84 -23.62 -8.97 1.52
C PHE A 84 -23.86 -9.72 0.22
N SER A 85 -22.81 -10.11 -0.52
CA SER A 85 -22.99 -10.85 -1.77
C SER A 85 -23.30 -12.34 -1.55
N GLY A 86 -22.87 -12.89 -0.41
CA GLY A 86 -22.95 -14.33 -0.13
C GLY A 86 -22.21 -15.21 -1.13
N SER A 87 -21.44 -14.61 -2.07
CA SER A 87 -20.75 -15.29 -3.16
C SER A 87 -19.25 -15.07 -3.09
N LEU A 88 -18.53 -16.14 -2.75
CA LEU A 88 -17.05 -16.13 -2.78
C LEU A 88 -16.49 -15.79 -4.17
N HIS A 89 -17.24 -16.11 -5.23
CA HIS A 89 -16.83 -15.79 -6.59
C HIS A 89 -16.79 -14.27 -6.84
N GLN A 90 -17.79 -13.54 -6.38
CA GLN A 90 -17.80 -12.06 -6.50
C GLN A 90 -16.67 -11.42 -5.70
N VAL A 91 -16.38 -11.93 -4.51
CA VAL A 91 -15.22 -11.47 -3.71
C VAL A 91 -13.91 -11.73 -4.44
N ALA A 92 -13.78 -12.89 -5.10
CA ALA A 92 -12.58 -13.24 -5.85
C ALA A 92 -12.41 -12.35 -7.09
N ILE A 93 -13.49 -12.05 -7.83
CA ILE A 93 -13.49 -11.13 -8.97
C ILE A 93 -13.05 -9.73 -8.54
N TYR A 94 -13.65 -9.19 -7.47
CA TYR A 94 -13.27 -7.89 -6.91
C TYR A 94 -11.81 -7.88 -6.45
N GLY A 95 -11.41 -8.90 -5.68
CA GLY A 95 -10.06 -9.03 -5.13
C GLY A 95 -8.98 -9.11 -6.20
N THR A 96 -9.27 -9.75 -7.35
CA THR A 96 -8.36 -9.81 -8.49
C THR A 96 -8.09 -8.41 -9.07
N ALA A 97 -9.14 -7.63 -9.32
CA ALA A 97 -9.02 -6.25 -9.79
C ALA A 97 -8.31 -5.35 -8.76
N GLU A 98 -8.66 -5.52 -7.48
CA GLU A 98 -8.04 -4.77 -6.37
C GLU A 98 -6.55 -5.07 -6.25
N GLN A 99 -6.11 -6.32 -6.44
CA GLN A 99 -4.68 -6.68 -6.36
C GLN A 99 -3.87 -5.98 -7.46
N LEU A 100 -4.37 -5.91 -8.69
CA LEU A 100 -3.73 -5.17 -9.79
C LEU A 100 -3.65 -3.67 -9.49
N TYR A 101 -4.74 -3.08 -9.02
CA TYR A 101 -4.77 -1.69 -8.57
C TYR A 101 -3.75 -1.44 -7.46
N ARG A 102 -3.70 -2.27 -6.41
CA ARG A 102 -2.77 -2.16 -5.29
C ARG A 102 -1.31 -2.28 -5.75
N ALA A 103 -1.02 -3.17 -6.72
CA ALA A 103 0.32 -3.28 -7.29
C ALA A 103 0.76 -1.95 -7.92
N GLY A 104 -0.10 -1.31 -8.71
CA GLY A 104 0.14 0.02 -9.26
C GLY A 104 0.35 1.10 -8.18
N VAL A 105 -0.51 1.11 -7.16
CA VAL A 105 -0.39 2.01 -6.01
C VAL A 105 0.94 1.83 -5.26
N TYR A 106 1.38 0.59 -5.04
CA TYR A 106 2.67 0.32 -4.38
C TYR A 106 3.87 0.78 -5.21
N LEU A 107 3.83 0.63 -6.53
CA LEU A 107 4.87 1.17 -7.41
C LEU A 107 4.97 2.70 -7.28
N MET A 108 3.86 3.40 -7.27
CA MET A 108 3.84 4.86 -7.11
C MET A 108 4.24 5.29 -5.69
N SER A 109 3.91 4.49 -4.67
CA SER A 109 4.30 4.75 -3.29
C SER A 109 5.81 4.67 -3.07
N ALA A 110 6.52 3.85 -3.86
CA ALA A 110 7.98 3.79 -3.81
C ALA A 110 8.64 5.13 -4.20
N ILE A 111 7.99 5.93 -5.03
CA ILE A 111 8.43 7.29 -5.40
C ILE A 111 8.02 8.30 -4.33
N SER A 112 6.78 8.21 -3.82
CA SER A 112 6.24 9.15 -2.85
C SER A 112 6.88 9.03 -1.46
N SER A 113 7.23 7.82 -1.03
CA SER A 113 7.74 7.58 0.32
C SER A 113 9.07 8.30 0.63
N PRO A 114 10.10 8.27 -0.25
CA PRO A 114 11.33 9.02 -0.03
C PRO A 114 11.15 10.53 -0.13
N LEU A 115 10.13 11.00 -0.85
CA LEU A 115 9.85 12.43 -1.02
C LEU A 115 9.44 13.09 0.29
N THR A 116 8.75 12.37 1.18
CA THR A 116 8.31 12.90 2.47
C THR A 116 9.47 13.41 3.34
N PRO A 117 10.51 12.61 3.68
CA PRO A 117 11.64 13.09 4.47
C PRO A 117 12.50 14.12 3.70
N TYR A 118 12.59 14.01 2.37
CA TYR A 118 13.26 15.00 1.55
C TYR A 118 12.60 16.37 1.68
N MET A 119 11.29 16.45 1.51
CA MET A 119 10.51 17.68 1.62
C MET A 119 10.54 18.28 3.03
N ALA A 120 10.52 17.43 4.07
CA ALA A 120 10.64 17.88 5.45
C ALA A 120 11.96 18.63 5.71
N ARG A 121 13.05 18.24 5.02
CA ARG A 121 14.37 18.89 5.16
C ARG A 121 14.57 20.11 4.26
N THR A 122 14.18 20.00 2.99
CA THR A 122 14.57 20.97 1.95
C THR A 122 13.51 22.00 1.64
N LYS A 123 12.22 21.66 1.87
CA LYS A 123 11.05 22.48 1.50
C LYS A 123 11.08 22.93 0.02
N ASN A 124 11.71 22.14 -0.86
CA ASN A 124 11.91 22.49 -2.27
C ASN A 124 10.70 22.09 -3.12
N TYR A 125 9.73 22.98 -3.20
CA TYR A 125 8.50 22.74 -3.98
C TYR A 125 8.72 22.69 -5.49
N THR A 126 9.82 23.24 -6.01
CA THR A 126 10.15 23.13 -7.44
C THR A 126 10.44 21.67 -7.83
N ILE A 127 11.25 20.97 -7.02
CA ILE A 127 11.53 19.55 -7.22
C ILE A 127 10.28 18.73 -6.93
N PHE A 128 9.53 19.08 -5.89
CA PHE A 128 8.26 18.43 -5.56
C PHE A 128 7.33 18.38 -6.78
N TRP A 129 7.04 19.53 -7.41
CA TRP A 129 6.16 19.59 -8.57
C TRP A 129 6.69 18.81 -9.77
N LYS A 130 7.98 18.79 -10.02
CA LYS A 130 8.59 17.98 -11.09
C LYS A 130 8.33 16.48 -10.85
N ILE A 131 8.50 16.01 -9.62
CA ILE A 131 8.27 14.61 -9.26
C ILE A 131 6.79 14.28 -9.35
N VAL A 132 5.89 15.14 -8.87
CA VAL A 132 4.44 14.96 -8.95
C VAL A 132 3.99 14.83 -10.39
N VAL A 133 4.37 15.77 -11.26
CA VAL A 133 3.98 15.74 -12.68
C VAL A 133 4.54 14.51 -13.38
N PHE A 134 5.80 14.17 -13.16
CA PHE A 134 6.42 12.98 -13.74
C PHE A 134 5.67 11.70 -13.31
N THR A 135 5.38 11.56 -12.01
CA THR A 135 4.66 10.39 -11.48
C THR A 135 3.22 10.32 -12.00
N LEU A 136 2.55 11.47 -12.11
CA LEU A 136 1.19 11.51 -12.67
C LEU A 136 1.18 11.09 -14.15
N ILE A 137 2.16 11.52 -14.96
CA ILE A 137 2.28 11.07 -16.35
C ILE A 137 2.44 9.55 -16.41
N ILE A 138 3.34 8.98 -15.62
CA ILE A 138 3.54 7.53 -15.57
C ILE A 138 2.25 6.83 -15.11
N THR A 139 1.56 7.38 -14.12
CA THR A 139 0.30 6.80 -13.62
C THR A 139 -0.78 6.81 -14.70
N ILE A 140 -0.93 7.92 -15.43
CA ILE A 140 -1.91 8.03 -16.51
C ILE A 140 -1.58 7.05 -17.64
N LEU A 141 -0.30 6.92 -18.02
CA LEU A 141 0.13 5.95 -19.02
C LEU A 141 -0.16 4.51 -18.57
N GLY A 142 0.19 4.17 -17.32
CA GLY A 142 -0.08 2.86 -16.73
C GLY A 142 -1.58 2.56 -16.63
N ALA A 143 -2.39 3.55 -16.21
CA ALA A 143 -3.84 3.42 -16.16
C ALA A 143 -4.44 3.23 -17.55
N SER A 144 -3.94 3.94 -18.57
CA SER A 144 -4.37 3.78 -19.96
C SER A 144 -4.04 2.37 -20.50
N ILE A 145 -2.86 1.84 -20.18
CA ILE A 145 -2.50 0.45 -20.51
C ILE A 145 -3.43 -0.53 -19.81
N GLY A 146 -3.68 -0.33 -18.51
CA GLY A 146 -4.62 -1.16 -17.75
C GLY A 146 -6.05 -1.09 -18.27
N PHE A 147 -6.47 0.08 -18.77
CA PHE A 147 -7.80 0.27 -19.37
C PHE A 147 -7.93 -0.42 -20.73
N VAL A 148 -6.90 -0.39 -21.58
CA VAL A 148 -6.95 -0.99 -22.92
C VAL A 148 -6.66 -2.48 -22.89
N PHE A 149 -5.65 -2.90 -22.14
CA PHE A 149 -5.16 -4.28 -22.10
C PHE A 149 -5.52 -5.04 -20.81
N GLY A 150 -6.40 -4.48 -19.99
CA GLY A 150 -6.74 -5.06 -18.68
C GLY A 150 -7.35 -6.46 -18.76
N ASP A 151 -8.18 -6.75 -19.77
CA ASP A 151 -8.72 -8.09 -19.99
C ASP A 151 -7.62 -9.12 -20.28
N ASP A 152 -6.70 -8.77 -21.17
CA ASP A 152 -5.56 -9.63 -21.52
C ASP A 152 -4.63 -9.85 -20.31
N ILE A 153 -4.38 -8.80 -19.52
CA ILE A 153 -3.56 -8.87 -18.32
C ILE A 153 -4.22 -9.79 -17.28
N ILE A 154 -5.52 -9.65 -17.04
CA ILE A 154 -6.27 -10.51 -16.12
C ILE A 154 -6.22 -11.97 -16.59
N ARG A 155 -6.48 -12.18 -17.87
CA ARG A 155 -6.47 -13.52 -18.47
C ARG A 155 -5.10 -14.18 -18.38
N LEU A 156 -4.04 -13.43 -18.58
CA LEU A 156 -2.66 -13.90 -18.52
C LEU A 156 -2.23 -14.27 -17.09
N ILE A 157 -2.61 -13.46 -16.09
CA ILE A 157 -2.12 -13.61 -14.70
C ILE A 157 -3.02 -14.55 -13.91
N TYR A 158 -4.34 -14.40 -14.05
CA TYR A 158 -5.32 -15.10 -13.19
C TYR A 158 -6.15 -16.16 -13.94
N GLY A 159 -6.09 -16.13 -15.27
CA GLY A 159 -6.84 -17.06 -16.13
C GLY A 159 -8.24 -16.55 -16.51
N SER A 160 -8.86 -17.21 -17.49
CA SER A 160 -10.13 -16.79 -18.10
C SER A 160 -11.34 -16.78 -17.14
N LYS A 161 -11.26 -17.47 -16.01
CA LYS A 161 -12.32 -17.49 -14.99
C LYS A 161 -12.54 -16.12 -14.31
N PHE A 162 -11.59 -15.20 -14.41
CA PHE A 162 -11.61 -13.89 -13.76
C PHE A 162 -11.86 -12.73 -14.75
N ASN A 163 -12.30 -13.00 -15.97
CA ASN A 163 -12.53 -11.96 -16.98
C ASN A 163 -13.52 -10.88 -16.50
N ASP A 164 -14.52 -11.24 -15.68
CA ASP A 164 -15.48 -10.28 -15.12
C ASP A 164 -14.82 -9.21 -14.24
N SER A 165 -13.59 -9.46 -13.76
CA SER A 165 -12.79 -8.49 -13.02
C SER A 165 -12.39 -7.27 -13.85
N TYR A 166 -12.43 -7.36 -15.17
CA TYR A 166 -12.06 -6.26 -16.08
C TYR A 166 -12.94 -5.02 -15.89
N SER A 167 -14.24 -5.18 -15.71
CA SER A 167 -15.16 -4.07 -15.47
C SER A 167 -14.80 -3.29 -14.19
N ILE A 168 -14.43 -4.03 -13.15
CA ILE A 168 -14.02 -3.46 -11.85
C ILE A 168 -12.63 -2.82 -11.98
N LEU A 169 -11.72 -3.46 -12.73
CA LEU A 169 -10.38 -2.92 -12.96
C LEU A 169 -10.44 -1.56 -13.66
N ASN A 170 -11.34 -1.36 -14.61
CA ASN A 170 -11.53 -0.07 -15.30
C ASN A 170 -11.87 1.06 -14.31
N VAL A 171 -12.71 0.80 -13.32
CA VAL A 171 -12.99 1.77 -12.26
C VAL A 171 -11.75 2.04 -11.43
N PHE A 172 -10.98 1.01 -11.10
CA PHE A 172 -9.72 1.17 -10.39
C PHE A 172 -8.65 1.92 -11.19
N MET A 173 -8.63 1.81 -12.51
CA MET A 173 -7.72 2.59 -13.36
C MET A 173 -8.00 4.10 -13.31
N LEU A 174 -9.26 4.51 -13.13
CA LEU A 174 -9.59 5.92 -12.86
C LEU A 174 -9.23 6.30 -11.43
N THR A 175 -9.52 5.43 -10.49
CA THR A 175 -9.27 5.67 -9.06
C THR A 175 -7.77 5.80 -8.75
N ILE A 176 -6.88 5.09 -9.45
CA ILE A 176 -5.44 5.14 -9.18
C ILE A 176 -4.87 6.55 -9.39
N ILE A 177 -5.35 7.30 -10.37
CA ILE A 177 -4.90 8.66 -10.65
C ILE A 177 -5.19 9.57 -9.46
N ILE A 178 -6.42 9.48 -8.91
CA ILE A 178 -6.84 10.26 -7.76
C ILE A 178 -6.06 9.83 -6.50
N SER A 179 -5.86 8.53 -6.31
CA SER A 179 -5.11 7.97 -5.19
C SER A 179 -3.65 8.44 -5.17
N VAL A 180 -3.00 8.47 -6.33
CA VAL A 180 -1.63 8.97 -6.46
C VAL A 180 -1.56 10.47 -6.17
N MET A 181 -2.53 11.28 -6.62
CA MET A 181 -2.62 12.68 -6.23
C MET A 181 -2.73 12.83 -4.70
N GLY A 182 -3.60 12.04 -4.06
CA GLY A 182 -3.73 12.02 -2.61
C GLY A 182 -2.44 11.68 -1.87
N MET A 183 -1.64 10.75 -2.40
CA MET A 183 -0.33 10.40 -1.83
C MET A 183 0.64 11.59 -1.79
N PHE A 184 0.69 12.41 -2.83
CA PHE A 184 1.60 13.55 -2.90
C PHE A 184 1.08 14.76 -2.13
N PHE A 185 -0.20 15.09 -2.25
CA PHE A 185 -0.81 16.24 -1.56
C PHE A 185 -1.07 15.99 -0.07
N GLY A 186 -1.00 14.75 0.39
CA GLY A 186 -1.07 14.40 1.80
C GLY A 186 0.21 14.76 2.56
N TYR A 187 0.94 13.77 3.02
CA TYR A 187 2.11 13.97 3.88
C TYR A 187 3.27 14.73 3.20
N PRO A 188 3.70 14.42 1.96
CA PRO A 188 4.83 15.10 1.35
C PRO A 188 4.64 16.61 1.19
N ALA A 189 3.42 17.07 0.90
CA ALA A 189 3.12 18.49 0.74
C ALA A 189 2.89 19.21 2.08
N LEU A 190 2.25 18.54 3.07
CA LEU A 190 1.78 19.19 4.30
C LEU A 190 2.79 19.14 5.46
N ILE A 191 3.68 18.13 5.52
CA ILE A 191 4.72 18.04 6.56
C ILE A 191 5.65 19.23 6.55
N PRO A 192 6.20 19.70 5.40
CA PRO A 192 7.14 20.82 5.38
C PRO A 192 6.60 22.13 5.93
N ILE A 193 5.28 22.30 5.90
CA ILE A 193 4.57 23.50 6.40
C ILE A 193 3.97 23.28 7.81
N GLY A 194 4.29 22.16 8.46
CA GLY A 194 3.84 21.87 9.83
C GLY A 194 2.35 21.50 9.95
N LYS A 195 1.67 21.20 8.84
CA LYS A 195 0.21 20.91 8.81
C LYS A 195 -0.10 19.41 8.76
N THR A 196 0.65 18.59 9.47
CA THR A 196 0.44 17.13 9.56
C THR A 196 -0.95 16.75 10.06
N LYS A 197 -1.52 17.53 10.98
CA LYS A 197 -2.88 17.30 11.48
C LYS A 197 -3.93 17.34 10.37
N ILE A 198 -3.78 18.24 9.41
CA ILE A 198 -4.71 18.33 8.26
C ILE A 198 -4.64 17.04 7.43
N ALA A 199 -3.43 16.52 7.17
CA ALA A 199 -3.26 15.25 6.46
C ALA A 199 -3.93 14.08 7.21
N ASN A 200 -3.78 14.01 8.53
CA ASN A 200 -4.41 12.97 9.35
C ASN A 200 -5.94 13.06 9.33
N TYR A 201 -6.49 14.26 9.51
CA TYR A 201 -7.94 14.46 9.53
C TYR A 201 -8.57 14.23 8.14
N SER A 202 -7.92 14.63 7.05
CA SER A 202 -8.44 14.38 5.70
C SER A 202 -8.63 12.89 5.42
N VAL A 203 -7.68 12.07 5.88
CA VAL A 203 -7.77 10.61 5.76
C VAL A 203 -8.90 10.03 6.63
N LEU A 204 -9.08 10.53 7.86
CA LEU A 204 -10.16 10.09 8.73
C LEU A 204 -11.53 10.44 8.15
N TYR A 205 -11.71 11.65 7.65
CA TYR A 205 -12.96 12.05 7.00
C TYR A 205 -13.26 11.22 5.75
N ALA A 206 -12.24 10.95 4.93
CA ALA A 206 -12.42 10.08 3.77
C ALA A 206 -12.80 8.64 4.13
N GLY A 207 -12.40 8.16 5.32
CA GLY A 207 -12.77 6.82 5.81
C GLY A 207 -14.14 6.74 6.47
N LEU A 208 -14.79 7.88 6.76
CA LEU A 208 -16.14 7.97 7.35
C LEU A 208 -17.24 8.14 6.29
N LEU A 209 -16.88 8.52 5.07
CA LEU A 209 -17.78 8.63 3.91
C LEU A 209 -17.89 7.30 3.15
#